data_ab065715a928c3b631f3eeb679cd4c04
#
_entry.id   ab065715a928c3b631f3eeb679cd4c04
#
_cell.length_a   1.000
_cell.length_b   1.000
_cell.length_c   1.000
_cell.angle_alpha   90.00
_cell.angle_beta   90.00
_cell.angle_gamma   90.00
#
_symmetry.space_group_name_H-M   'P 1'
#
loop_
_entity.id
_entity.type
_entity.pdbx_description
1 polymer ?
#
loop_
_entity_poly.entity_id
_entity_poly.type
_entity_poly.pdbx_seq_one_letter_code
_entity_poly.pdbx_strand_id
1 'polypeptide(L)'
;AELGRFYAENGFVEELDGLSDDVFEMLDFGKISKALRAGEIGTFTRNGYVVQHSELVTVPPCSRELPKKPDYLFRLTLGLHPDLDADQTVTLTLPASAEELKKAQKQLDADGWEGVVVLAYDGIIPQAAEFADLPAELETFNHFAEVVENMPSREKQLPKFKAVLRICQCSSVDQAITLAERLEHFYFDAKIKNYADLVYDELENVIGGRQAEE
;
A
#
# COMPACT_ATOMS: atom_id res chain seq x y z
N ALA A 1 30.79 2.09 17.37
CA ALA A 1 30.87 0.97 18.32
C ALA A 1 29.64 0.04 18.17
N GLU A 2 28.41 0.54 18.22
CA GLU A 2 27.17 -0.27 18.12
C GLU A 2 27.11 -1.12 16.85
N LEU A 3 27.43 -0.54 15.70
CA LEU A 3 27.48 -1.26 14.44
C LEU A 3 28.53 -2.39 14.45
N GLY A 4 29.74 -2.12 14.99
CA GLY A 4 30.80 -3.14 15.09
C GLY A 4 30.41 -4.29 16.02
N ARG A 5 29.69 -3.99 17.11
CA ARG A 5 29.13 -5.00 18.00
C ARG A 5 28.07 -5.85 17.31
N PHE A 6 27.13 -5.21 16.62
CA PHE A 6 26.09 -5.89 15.84
C PHE A 6 26.69 -6.88 14.82
N TYR A 7 27.71 -6.47 14.07
CA TYR A 7 28.36 -7.35 13.08
C TYR A 7 29.06 -8.54 13.76
N ALA A 8 29.70 -8.29 14.91
CA ALA A 8 30.40 -9.36 15.64
C ALA A 8 29.41 -10.35 16.30
N GLU A 9 28.32 -9.87 16.89
CA GLU A 9 27.30 -10.72 17.54
C GLU A 9 26.48 -11.57 16.54
N ASN A 10 26.37 -11.14 15.28
CA ASN A 10 25.56 -11.83 14.27
C ASN A 10 26.40 -12.66 13.26
N GLY A 11 27.68 -12.92 13.56
CA GLY A 11 28.53 -13.76 12.73
C GLY A 11 28.89 -13.18 11.34
N PHE A 12 28.83 -11.84 11.19
CA PHE A 12 29.25 -11.17 9.96
C PHE A 12 30.78 -10.99 9.85
N VAL A 13 31.52 -11.39 10.88
CA VAL A 13 32.97 -11.31 10.94
C VAL A 13 33.50 -12.70 11.28
N GLU A 14 33.79 -13.50 10.26
CA GLU A 14 34.20 -14.91 10.38
C GLU A 14 35.41 -15.11 11.33
N GLU A 15 36.31 -14.11 11.40
CA GLU A 15 37.51 -14.17 12.24
C GLU A 15 37.19 -14.09 13.75
N LEU A 16 35.95 -13.71 14.11
CA LEU A 16 35.49 -13.61 15.49
C LEU A 16 34.67 -14.83 15.92
N ASP A 17 34.38 -15.75 15.02
CA ASP A 17 33.64 -16.97 15.33
C ASP A 17 34.43 -17.87 16.33
N GLY A 18 33.73 -18.30 17.38
CA GLY A 18 34.27 -19.19 18.39
C GLY A 18 35.11 -18.53 19.49
N LEU A 19 35.12 -17.20 19.59
CA LEU A 19 35.70 -16.50 20.73
C LEU A 19 34.87 -16.77 22.00
N SER A 20 35.57 -16.89 23.14
CA SER A 20 34.88 -16.92 24.45
C SER A 20 34.27 -15.54 24.79
N ASP A 21 33.21 -15.53 25.61
CA ASP A 21 32.53 -14.31 26.01
C ASP A 21 33.48 -13.29 26.63
N ASP A 22 34.43 -13.73 27.43
CA ASP A 22 35.44 -12.88 28.07
C ASP A 22 36.32 -12.15 27.05
N VAL A 23 36.72 -12.85 25.97
CA VAL A 23 37.51 -12.28 24.88
C VAL A 23 36.66 -11.36 24.00
N PHE A 24 35.42 -11.75 23.76
CA PHE A 24 34.48 -10.95 22.99
C PHE A 24 34.22 -9.57 23.62
N GLU A 25 34.04 -9.50 24.92
CA GLU A 25 33.86 -8.23 25.66
C GLU A 25 35.11 -7.32 25.69
N MET A 26 36.30 -7.86 25.38
CA MET A 26 37.55 -7.08 25.28
C MET A 26 37.75 -6.46 23.87
N LEU A 27 36.88 -6.77 22.92
CA LEU A 27 37.02 -6.28 21.54
C LEU A 27 36.72 -4.77 21.44
N ASP A 28 37.52 -4.08 20.63
CA ASP A 28 37.26 -2.69 20.26
C ASP A 28 36.26 -2.62 19.10
N PHE A 29 34.98 -2.66 19.43
CA PHE A 29 33.91 -2.58 18.45
C PHE A 29 33.93 -1.29 17.60
N GLY A 30 34.60 -0.25 18.07
CA GLY A 30 34.82 0.96 17.28
C GLY A 30 35.81 0.75 16.13
N LYS A 31 36.88 -0.05 16.37
CA LYS A 31 37.83 -0.42 15.33
C LYS A 31 37.21 -1.41 14.34
N ILE A 32 36.47 -2.40 14.83
CA ILE A 32 35.75 -3.36 13.99
C ILE A 32 34.80 -2.60 13.06
N SER A 33 33.98 -1.68 13.59
CA SER A 33 33.11 -0.85 12.78
C SER A 33 33.84 -0.03 11.72
N LYS A 34 35.03 0.51 12.02
CA LYS A 34 35.83 1.26 11.07
C LYS A 34 36.44 0.38 9.98
N ALA A 35 36.92 -0.79 10.35
CA ALA A 35 37.49 -1.75 9.39
C ALA A 35 36.46 -2.25 8.39
N LEU A 36 35.29 -2.64 8.88
CA LEU A 36 34.18 -3.09 8.03
C LEU A 36 33.68 -1.97 7.09
N ARG A 37 33.53 -0.75 7.62
CA ARG A 37 33.13 0.40 6.80
C ARG A 37 34.16 0.82 5.74
N ALA A 38 35.42 0.48 5.90
CA ALA A 38 36.45 0.76 4.90
C ALA A 38 36.29 -0.13 3.63
N GLY A 39 35.64 -1.30 3.77
CA GLY A 39 35.33 -2.22 2.68
C GLY A 39 33.90 -2.13 2.14
N GLU A 40 33.01 -1.46 2.85
CA GLU A 40 31.60 -1.38 2.51
C GLU A 40 31.15 0.05 2.14
N ILE A 41 30.40 0.19 1.05
CA ILE A 41 29.76 1.44 0.68
C ILE A 41 28.37 1.48 1.35
N GLY A 42 28.35 1.82 2.64
CA GLY A 42 27.11 1.93 3.41
C GLY A 42 26.80 3.34 3.88
N THR A 43 25.53 3.64 4.07
CA THR A 43 25.03 4.96 4.51
C THR A 43 24.02 4.84 5.64
N PHE A 44 24.11 5.71 6.67
CA PHE A 44 23.11 5.84 7.71
C PHE A 44 21.92 6.67 7.20
N THR A 45 20.73 6.13 7.36
CA THR A 45 19.46 6.79 7.09
C THR A 45 18.67 6.98 8.37
N ARG A 46 17.56 7.71 8.34
CA ARG A 46 16.65 7.81 9.50
C ARG A 46 16.07 6.45 9.94
N ASN A 47 16.02 5.47 9.02
CA ASN A 47 15.40 4.17 9.25
C ASN A 47 16.41 3.05 9.51
N GLY A 48 17.72 3.34 9.51
CA GLY A 48 18.77 2.37 9.77
C GLY A 48 19.98 2.51 8.83
N TYR A 49 20.89 1.55 8.90
CA TYR A 49 22.08 1.48 8.07
C TYR A 49 21.80 0.66 6.81
N VAL A 50 22.13 1.18 5.64
CA VAL A 50 21.91 0.55 4.34
C VAL A 50 23.24 0.28 3.68
N VAL A 51 23.48 -0.97 3.29
CA VAL A 51 24.67 -1.43 2.55
C VAL A 51 24.25 -2.05 1.24
N GLN A 52 25.02 -1.79 0.20
CA GLN A 52 24.85 -2.45 -1.09
C GLN A 52 25.69 -3.74 -1.13
N HIS A 53 25.03 -4.90 -1.16
CA HIS A 53 25.70 -6.21 -1.18
C HIS A 53 26.01 -6.77 -2.57
N SER A 54 25.46 -6.18 -3.63
CA SER A 54 25.66 -6.64 -5.00
C SER A 54 25.80 -5.46 -5.96
N GLU A 55 26.43 -5.71 -7.09
CA GLU A 55 26.40 -4.72 -8.17
C GLU A 55 24.96 -4.40 -8.54
N LEU A 56 24.62 -3.11 -8.51
CA LEU A 56 23.36 -2.63 -9.06
C LEU A 56 23.33 -3.03 -10.54
N VAL A 57 22.50 -3.99 -10.88
CA VAL A 57 22.08 -4.14 -12.27
C VAL A 57 21.42 -2.81 -12.62
N THR A 58 22.11 -1.95 -13.36
CA THR A 58 21.53 -0.75 -13.93
C THR A 58 20.44 -1.21 -14.87
N VAL A 59 19.24 -1.31 -14.35
CA VAL A 59 18.06 -1.36 -15.20
C VAL A 59 18.12 -0.09 -16.02
N PRO A 60 18.21 -0.19 -17.37
CA PRO A 60 18.20 1.02 -18.21
C PRO A 60 17.01 1.85 -17.75
N PRO A 61 17.15 3.19 -17.70
CA PRO A 61 16.05 4.03 -17.26
C PRO A 61 14.86 3.64 -18.10
N CYS A 62 13.99 2.85 -17.50
CA CYS A 62 12.66 2.65 -18.00
C CYS A 62 12.18 4.08 -18.22
N SER A 63 11.92 4.45 -19.46
CA SER A 63 11.25 5.70 -19.74
C SER A 63 10.01 5.66 -18.83
N ARG A 64 10.11 6.38 -17.69
CA ARG A 64 8.98 6.57 -16.79
C ARG A 64 8.00 7.48 -17.52
N GLU A 65 7.35 6.93 -18.50
CA GLU A 65 6.00 7.37 -18.74
C GLU A 65 5.33 7.12 -17.40
N LEU A 66 5.02 8.20 -16.68
CA LEU A 66 4.15 8.12 -15.52
C LEU A 66 2.98 7.25 -15.93
N PRO A 67 2.70 6.15 -15.22
CA PRO A 67 1.61 5.27 -15.61
C PRO A 67 0.40 6.15 -15.84
N LYS A 68 -0.10 6.14 -17.08
CA LYS A 68 -1.30 6.91 -17.42
C LYS A 68 -2.34 6.52 -16.39
N LYS A 69 -2.93 7.54 -15.75
CA LYS A 69 -3.98 7.34 -14.77
C LYS A 69 -4.98 6.38 -15.40
N PRO A 70 -5.26 5.21 -14.82
CA PRO A 70 -6.16 4.25 -15.43
C PRO A 70 -7.51 4.94 -15.70
N ASP A 71 -8.11 4.66 -16.83
CA ASP A 71 -9.42 5.17 -17.23
C ASP A 71 -10.58 4.40 -16.59
N TYR A 72 -10.26 3.50 -15.65
CA TYR A 72 -11.20 2.69 -14.87
C TYR A 72 -11.02 2.93 -13.37
N LEU A 73 -12.07 2.63 -12.59
CA LEU A 73 -12.01 2.66 -11.14
C LEU A 73 -11.46 1.35 -10.57
N PHE A 74 -12.02 0.25 -11.04
CA PHE A 74 -11.60 -1.11 -10.66
C PHE A 74 -11.62 -2.01 -11.90
N ARG A 75 -10.69 -2.94 -11.93
CA ARG A 75 -10.58 -3.96 -12.98
C ARG A 75 -10.33 -5.31 -12.30
N LEU A 76 -11.20 -6.26 -12.63
CA LEU A 76 -11.11 -7.62 -12.12
C LEU A 76 -10.80 -8.56 -13.28
N THR A 77 -9.90 -9.51 -13.06
CA THR A 77 -9.76 -10.67 -13.96
C THR A 77 -10.40 -11.86 -13.25
N LEU A 78 -11.42 -12.40 -13.86
CA LEU A 78 -12.25 -13.49 -13.34
C LEU A 78 -11.97 -14.79 -14.09
N GLY A 79 -12.06 -15.92 -13.41
CA GLY A 79 -11.96 -17.27 -13.96
C GLY A 79 -12.81 -18.25 -13.18
N LEU A 80 -12.95 -19.48 -13.65
CA LEU A 80 -13.61 -20.58 -12.94
C LEU A 80 -12.58 -21.43 -12.19
N HIS A 81 -12.91 -21.85 -10.98
CA HIS A 81 -12.10 -22.80 -10.21
C HIS A 81 -12.64 -24.22 -10.43
N PRO A 82 -11.81 -25.29 -10.52
CA PRO A 82 -10.36 -25.38 -10.34
C PRO A 82 -9.52 -25.46 -11.62
N ASP A 83 -10.15 -25.53 -12.78
CA ASP A 83 -9.45 -25.73 -14.05
C ASP A 83 -9.19 -24.38 -14.73
N LEU A 84 -8.16 -23.68 -14.20
CA LEU A 84 -7.70 -22.39 -14.72
C LEU A 84 -6.96 -22.62 -16.05
N ASP A 85 -7.66 -23.07 -17.10
CA ASP A 85 -7.18 -22.85 -18.45
C ASP A 85 -7.19 -21.35 -18.70
N ALA A 86 -6.01 -20.79 -19.00
CA ALA A 86 -5.83 -19.35 -19.22
C ALA A 86 -6.76 -18.78 -20.29
N ASP A 87 -7.35 -19.64 -21.10
CA ASP A 87 -8.25 -19.29 -22.20
C ASP A 87 -9.69 -18.95 -21.75
N GLN A 88 -10.07 -19.24 -20.50
CA GLN A 88 -11.41 -18.94 -19.95
C GLN A 88 -11.39 -17.83 -18.88
N THR A 89 -10.63 -16.80 -19.10
CA THR A 89 -10.63 -15.65 -18.22
C THR A 89 -11.39 -14.48 -18.84
N VAL A 90 -12.07 -13.70 -17.98
CA VAL A 90 -12.79 -12.50 -18.38
C VAL A 90 -12.30 -11.31 -17.60
N THR A 91 -12.02 -10.21 -18.28
CA THR A 91 -11.70 -8.94 -17.62
C THR A 91 -12.97 -8.11 -17.53
N LEU A 92 -13.33 -7.75 -16.28
CA LEU A 92 -14.48 -6.92 -15.95
C LEU A 92 -14.00 -5.59 -15.37
N THR A 93 -14.51 -4.50 -15.94
CA THR A 93 -14.25 -3.13 -15.42
C THR A 93 -15.48 -2.66 -14.65
N LEU A 94 -15.27 -2.12 -13.45
CA LEU A 94 -16.33 -1.64 -12.58
C LEU A 94 -16.28 -0.11 -12.42
N PRO A 95 -17.44 0.57 -12.32
CA PRO A 95 -18.78 -0.01 -12.34
C PRO A 95 -19.16 -0.57 -13.72
N ALA A 96 -19.87 -1.68 -13.71
CA ALA A 96 -20.34 -2.37 -14.90
C ALA A 96 -21.87 -2.39 -14.96
N SER A 97 -22.41 -2.26 -16.16
CA SER A 97 -23.85 -2.40 -16.39
C SER A 97 -24.33 -3.85 -16.19
N ALA A 98 -25.63 -4.03 -15.95
CA ALA A 98 -26.21 -5.36 -15.83
C ALA A 98 -26.01 -6.23 -17.10
N GLU A 99 -25.89 -5.60 -18.27
CA GLU A 99 -25.59 -6.30 -19.52
C GLU A 99 -24.14 -6.79 -19.58
N GLU A 100 -23.20 -5.99 -19.11
CA GLU A 100 -21.77 -6.36 -19.01
C GLU A 100 -21.54 -7.48 -18.01
N LEU A 101 -22.21 -7.43 -16.85
CA LEU A 101 -22.17 -8.49 -15.85
C LEU A 101 -22.69 -9.81 -16.42
N LYS A 102 -23.84 -9.80 -17.10
CA LYS A 102 -24.40 -10.98 -17.76
C LYS A 102 -23.52 -11.48 -18.89
N LYS A 103 -22.88 -10.59 -19.64
CA LYS A 103 -21.94 -10.96 -20.70
C LYS A 103 -20.71 -11.65 -20.12
N ALA A 104 -20.18 -11.14 -19.01
CA ALA A 104 -19.04 -11.75 -18.30
C ALA A 104 -19.39 -13.16 -17.79
N GLN A 105 -20.57 -13.34 -17.17
CA GLN A 105 -21.06 -14.67 -16.74
C GLN A 105 -21.16 -15.64 -17.93
N LYS A 106 -21.75 -15.19 -19.03
CA LYS A 106 -21.88 -16.02 -20.23
C LYS A 106 -20.53 -16.38 -20.86
N GLN A 107 -19.55 -15.50 -20.81
CA GLN A 107 -18.20 -15.77 -21.32
C GLN A 107 -17.45 -16.78 -20.44
N LEU A 108 -17.75 -16.83 -19.16
CA LEU A 108 -17.21 -17.80 -18.21
C LEU A 108 -18.00 -19.11 -18.20
N ASP A 109 -19.09 -19.22 -18.98
CA ASP A 109 -20.04 -20.34 -18.94
C ASP A 109 -20.60 -20.61 -17.53
N ALA A 110 -20.87 -19.52 -16.78
CA ALA A 110 -21.34 -19.54 -15.40
C ALA A 110 -22.80 -19.08 -15.30
N ASP A 111 -23.65 -19.83 -14.58
CA ASP A 111 -25.05 -19.47 -14.33
C ASP A 111 -25.20 -18.39 -13.25
N GLY A 112 -24.09 -18.04 -12.56
CA GLY A 112 -24.01 -17.05 -11.49
C GLY A 112 -22.56 -16.75 -11.14
N TRP A 113 -22.33 -16.18 -9.97
CA TRP A 113 -20.97 -15.89 -9.49
C TRP A 113 -20.41 -16.99 -8.58
N GLU A 114 -21.21 -18.04 -8.30
CA GLU A 114 -20.77 -19.19 -7.55
C GLU A 114 -19.71 -19.98 -8.35
N GLY A 115 -18.59 -20.27 -7.71
CA GLY A 115 -17.44 -20.94 -8.34
C GLY A 115 -16.56 -20.05 -9.23
N VAL A 116 -16.92 -18.78 -9.43
CA VAL A 116 -16.03 -17.79 -10.05
C VAL A 116 -14.99 -17.35 -9.04
N VAL A 117 -13.76 -17.15 -9.48
CA VAL A 117 -12.66 -16.65 -8.66
C VAL A 117 -12.05 -15.41 -9.28
N VAL A 118 -11.54 -14.52 -8.42
CA VAL A 118 -10.79 -13.35 -8.86
C VAL A 118 -9.30 -13.71 -8.95
N LEU A 119 -8.78 -13.74 -10.17
CA LEU A 119 -7.39 -14.05 -10.46
C LEU A 119 -6.49 -12.83 -10.30
N ALA A 120 -7.00 -11.63 -10.62
CA ALA A 120 -6.28 -10.39 -10.46
C ALA A 120 -7.26 -9.24 -10.16
N TYR A 121 -6.80 -8.35 -9.31
CA TYR A 121 -7.47 -7.11 -8.94
C TYR A 121 -6.55 -5.94 -9.23
N ASP A 122 -7.08 -4.91 -9.88
CA ASP A 122 -6.45 -3.60 -10.03
C ASP A 122 -7.48 -2.50 -9.82
N GLY A 123 -7.10 -1.44 -9.11
CA GLY A 123 -8.05 -0.38 -8.82
C GLY A 123 -7.45 0.83 -8.12
N ILE A 124 -8.20 1.93 -8.20
CA ILE A 124 -7.80 3.20 -7.57
C ILE A 124 -7.81 3.15 -6.03
N ILE A 125 -8.44 2.14 -5.42
CA ILE A 125 -8.47 1.87 -3.97
C ILE A 125 -7.90 0.46 -3.74
N PRO A 126 -6.56 0.31 -3.61
CA PRO A 126 -5.95 -1.02 -3.45
C PRO A 126 -6.48 -1.81 -2.23
N GLN A 127 -6.84 -1.10 -1.15
CA GLN A 127 -7.38 -1.70 0.08
C GLN A 127 -8.70 -2.44 -0.15
N ALA A 128 -9.45 -2.13 -1.22
CA ALA A 128 -10.71 -2.79 -1.50
C ALA A 128 -10.56 -4.30 -1.75
N ALA A 129 -9.41 -4.73 -2.24
CA ALA A 129 -9.10 -6.16 -2.39
C ALA A 129 -8.99 -6.91 -1.05
N GLU A 130 -8.75 -6.19 0.06
CA GLU A 130 -8.53 -6.79 1.38
C GLU A 130 -9.86 -7.04 2.13
N PHE A 131 -10.89 -6.22 1.86
CA PHE A 131 -12.16 -6.28 2.58
C PHE A 131 -13.34 -6.77 1.74
N ALA A 132 -13.17 -6.96 0.43
CA ALA A 132 -14.21 -7.47 -0.44
C ALA A 132 -14.06 -8.99 -0.62
N ASP A 133 -15.08 -9.75 -0.27
CA ASP A 133 -15.14 -11.19 -0.55
C ASP A 133 -15.62 -11.40 -1.99
N LEU A 134 -14.71 -11.17 -2.91
CA LEU A 134 -14.95 -11.36 -4.34
C LEU A 134 -14.75 -12.85 -4.69
N PRO A 135 -15.63 -13.42 -5.56
CA PRO A 135 -16.70 -12.78 -6.31
C PRO A 135 -18.08 -12.82 -5.62
N ALA A 136 -18.20 -13.41 -4.43
CA ALA A 136 -19.49 -13.57 -3.74
C ALA A 136 -20.24 -12.22 -3.57
N GLU A 137 -19.49 -11.16 -3.31
CA GLU A 137 -20.02 -9.79 -3.15
C GLU A 137 -19.91 -8.93 -4.43
N LEU A 138 -19.78 -9.53 -5.61
CA LEU A 138 -19.50 -8.77 -6.83
C LEU A 138 -20.58 -7.70 -7.14
N GLU A 139 -21.85 -8.00 -6.88
CA GLU A 139 -22.93 -7.03 -7.11
C GLU A 139 -22.83 -5.85 -6.11
N THR A 140 -22.57 -6.15 -4.84
CA THR A 140 -22.35 -5.12 -3.81
C THR A 140 -21.10 -4.30 -4.11
N PHE A 141 -20.04 -4.97 -4.59
CA PHE A 141 -18.81 -4.29 -5.00
C PHE A 141 -19.02 -3.44 -6.26
N ASN A 142 -19.87 -3.84 -7.19
CA ASN A 142 -20.26 -3.01 -8.32
C ASN A 142 -20.99 -1.75 -7.85
N HIS A 143 -21.90 -1.88 -6.91
CA HIS A 143 -22.56 -0.73 -6.29
C HIS A 143 -21.56 0.18 -5.55
N PHE A 144 -20.60 -0.38 -4.84
CA PHE A 144 -19.50 0.39 -4.26
C PHE A 144 -18.72 1.18 -5.32
N ALA A 145 -18.44 0.57 -6.46
CA ALA A 145 -17.79 1.26 -7.58
C ALA A 145 -18.63 2.44 -8.10
N GLU A 146 -19.97 2.29 -8.19
CA GLU A 146 -20.89 3.38 -8.55
C GLU A 146 -20.85 4.51 -7.53
N VAL A 147 -20.85 4.19 -6.24
CA VAL A 147 -20.73 5.19 -5.15
C VAL A 147 -19.42 5.96 -5.27
N VAL A 148 -18.31 5.29 -5.52
CA VAL A 148 -16.99 5.93 -5.72
C VAL A 148 -16.97 6.76 -7.01
N GLU A 149 -17.60 6.30 -8.08
CA GLU A 149 -17.70 7.04 -9.34
C GLU A 149 -18.45 8.35 -9.17
N ASN A 150 -19.58 8.31 -8.48
CA ASN A 150 -20.46 9.44 -8.26
C ASN A 150 -20.03 10.34 -7.08
N MET A 151 -18.90 10.06 -6.45
CA MET A 151 -18.39 10.85 -5.32
C MET A 151 -18.15 12.31 -5.74
N PRO A 152 -18.73 13.29 -5.04
CA PRO A 152 -18.54 14.72 -5.32
C PRO A 152 -17.06 15.11 -5.28
N SER A 153 -16.57 15.81 -6.30
CA SER A 153 -15.14 16.21 -6.38
C SER A 153 -14.19 15.03 -6.11
N ARG A 154 -14.45 13.89 -6.70
CA ARG A 154 -13.74 12.60 -6.48
C ARG A 154 -12.23 12.74 -6.34
N GLU A 155 -11.57 13.53 -7.18
CA GLU A 155 -10.12 13.71 -7.13
C GLU A 155 -9.61 14.27 -5.79
N LYS A 156 -10.41 15.12 -5.14
CA LYS A 156 -10.10 15.72 -3.84
C LYS A 156 -10.53 14.82 -2.68
N GLN A 157 -11.65 14.11 -2.85
CA GLN A 157 -12.24 13.27 -1.81
C GLN A 157 -11.56 11.89 -1.71
N LEU A 158 -11.03 11.36 -2.81
CA LEU A 158 -10.44 10.02 -2.84
C LEU A 158 -9.26 9.83 -1.87
N PRO A 159 -8.31 10.78 -1.71
CA PRO A 159 -7.27 10.65 -0.68
C PRO A 159 -7.83 10.59 0.74
N LYS A 160 -8.83 11.42 1.04
CA LYS A 160 -9.54 11.41 2.32
C LYS A 160 -10.24 10.08 2.55
N PHE A 161 -10.97 9.59 1.54
CA PHE A 161 -11.69 8.32 1.63
C PHE A 161 -10.73 7.13 1.89
N LYS A 162 -9.62 7.05 1.19
CA LYS A 162 -8.58 6.03 1.44
C LYS A 162 -8.04 6.08 2.87
N ALA A 163 -7.84 7.29 3.40
CA ALA A 163 -7.38 7.46 4.78
C ALA A 163 -8.46 7.00 5.78
N VAL A 164 -9.74 7.31 5.52
CA VAL A 164 -10.87 6.89 6.35
C VAL A 164 -11.03 5.37 6.35
N LEU A 165 -10.97 4.71 5.19
CA LEU A 165 -11.01 3.25 5.10
C LEU A 165 -9.93 2.60 5.97
N ARG A 166 -8.73 3.18 5.97
CA ARG A 166 -7.61 2.66 6.75
C ARG A 166 -7.76 2.88 8.25
N ILE A 167 -8.16 4.09 8.69
CA ILE A 167 -8.27 4.40 10.11
C ILE A 167 -9.45 3.68 10.76
N CYS A 168 -10.55 3.48 10.00
CA CYS A 168 -11.71 2.73 10.46
C CYS A 168 -11.53 1.21 10.33
N GLN A 169 -10.37 0.73 9.84
CA GLN A 169 -10.09 -0.69 9.64
C GLN A 169 -11.24 -1.37 8.89
N CYS A 170 -11.64 -0.78 7.76
CA CYS A 170 -12.76 -1.25 6.97
C CYS A 170 -12.59 -2.73 6.62
N SER A 171 -13.61 -3.53 6.92
CA SER A 171 -13.60 -4.99 6.79
C SER A 171 -14.68 -5.55 5.88
N SER A 172 -15.52 -4.71 5.27
CA SER A 172 -16.56 -5.14 4.33
C SER A 172 -16.91 -4.05 3.33
N VAL A 173 -17.51 -4.46 2.22
CA VAL A 173 -17.97 -3.54 1.16
C VAL A 173 -19.09 -2.62 1.66
N ASP A 174 -20.03 -3.13 2.44
CA ASP A 174 -21.12 -2.34 3.02
C ASP A 174 -20.61 -1.25 3.96
N GLN A 175 -19.59 -1.57 4.76
CA GLN A 175 -18.93 -0.58 5.59
C GLN A 175 -18.24 0.49 4.75
N ALA A 176 -17.59 0.11 3.65
CA ALA A 176 -16.94 1.06 2.74
C ALA A 176 -17.95 2.02 2.10
N ILE A 177 -19.12 1.52 1.68
CA ILE A 177 -20.24 2.33 1.16
C ILE A 177 -20.69 3.33 2.22
N THR A 178 -20.97 2.86 3.44
CA THR A 178 -21.40 3.73 4.56
C THR A 178 -20.37 4.82 4.87
N LEU A 179 -19.07 4.49 4.84
CA LEU A 179 -17.99 5.45 5.06
C LEU A 179 -17.88 6.47 3.92
N ALA A 180 -18.11 6.06 2.67
CA ALA A 180 -18.14 6.95 1.52
C ALA A 180 -19.28 7.98 1.62
N GLU A 181 -20.48 7.53 2.03
CA GLU A 181 -21.66 8.37 2.20
C GLU A 181 -21.55 9.35 3.37
N ARG A 182 -20.73 9.04 4.37
CA ARG A 182 -20.54 9.85 5.59
C ARG A 182 -19.18 10.52 5.65
N LEU A 183 -18.54 10.72 4.52
CA LEU A 183 -17.17 11.23 4.46
C LEU A 183 -17.03 12.66 5.03
N GLU A 184 -18.11 13.45 5.04
CA GLU A 184 -18.13 14.79 5.64
C GLU A 184 -17.91 14.80 7.16
N HIS A 185 -18.19 13.69 7.86
CA HIS A 185 -17.94 13.58 9.30
C HIS A 185 -16.45 13.44 9.67
N PHE A 186 -15.58 13.29 8.70
CA PHE A 186 -14.15 13.18 8.91
C PHE A 186 -13.42 14.45 8.49
N TYR A 187 -12.51 14.93 9.31
CA TYR A 187 -11.56 15.97 8.91
C TYR A 187 -10.35 15.32 8.21
N PHE A 188 -9.84 15.95 7.17
CA PHE A 188 -8.66 15.49 6.46
C PHE A 188 -7.93 16.67 5.83
N ASP A 189 -6.66 16.86 6.21
CA ASP A 189 -5.75 17.77 5.52
C ASP A 189 -4.59 17.01 4.88
N ALA A 190 -4.52 17.08 3.55
CA ALA A 190 -3.49 16.42 2.77
C ALA A 190 -2.07 17.00 2.99
N LYS A 191 -1.95 18.17 3.62
CA LYS A 191 -0.67 18.82 3.93
C LYS A 191 -0.02 18.23 5.17
N ILE A 192 -0.84 17.76 6.15
CA ILE A 192 -0.38 17.17 7.39
C ILE A 192 0.10 15.75 7.13
N LYS A 193 1.40 15.53 7.15
CA LYS A 193 2.03 14.22 6.83
C LYS A 193 2.75 13.60 8.01
N ASN A 194 3.00 14.37 9.05
CA ASN A 194 3.72 13.97 10.26
C ASN A 194 3.27 14.79 11.46
N TYR A 195 3.75 14.42 12.64
CA TYR A 195 3.37 15.08 13.88
C TYR A 195 3.81 16.56 13.95
N ALA A 196 4.93 16.92 13.32
CA ALA A 196 5.38 18.30 13.29
C ALA A 196 4.42 19.19 12.44
N ASP A 197 3.96 18.68 11.30
CA ASP A 197 2.97 19.39 10.47
C ASP A 197 1.69 19.66 11.25
N LEU A 198 1.22 18.66 12.03
CA LEU A 198 0.03 18.80 12.87
C LEU A 198 0.19 19.90 13.93
N VAL A 199 1.36 19.94 14.61
CA VAL A 199 1.65 20.97 15.61
C VAL A 199 1.69 22.37 14.98
N TYR A 200 2.26 22.51 13.78
CA TYR A 200 2.25 23.78 13.06
C TYR A 200 0.84 24.22 12.67
N ASP A 201 0.02 23.31 12.16
CA ASP A 201 -1.38 23.60 11.78
C ASP A 201 -2.19 24.06 13.01
N GLU A 202 -2.05 23.36 14.14
CA GLU A 202 -2.71 23.75 15.39
C GLU A 202 -2.24 25.11 15.91
N LEU A 203 -0.94 25.39 15.84
CA LEU A 203 -0.39 26.68 16.25
C LEU A 203 -0.90 27.82 15.35
N GLU A 204 -0.95 27.63 14.03
CA GLU A 204 -1.48 28.62 13.10
C GLU A 204 -2.96 28.91 13.41
N ASN A 205 -3.76 27.88 13.68
CA ASN A 205 -5.17 28.02 14.03
C ASN A 205 -5.36 28.79 15.36
N VAL A 206 -4.52 28.55 16.36
CA VAL A 206 -4.59 29.25 17.66
C VAL A 206 -4.13 30.69 17.53
N ILE A 207 -3.07 30.97 16.77
CA ILE A 207 -2.53 32.33 16.57
C ILE A 207 -3.44 33.12 15.65
N GLY A 208 -3.91 32.52 14.55
CA GLY A 208 -4.83 33.15 13.60
C GLY A 208 -6.20 33.49 14.20
N GLY A 209 -6.71 32.64 15.10
CA GLY A 209 -7.94 32.91 15.85
C GLY A 209 -7.85 34.11 16.78
N ARG A 210 -6.68 34.35 17.41
CA ARG A 210 -6.45 35.52 18.27
C ARG A 210 -6.32 36.85 17.50
N GLN A 211 -5.91 36.81 16.24
CA GLN A 211 -5.82 38.02 15.39
C GLN A 211 -7.15 38.44 14.79
N ALA A 212 -8.13 37.54 14.76
CA ALA A 212 -9.47 37.82 14.25
C ALA A 212 -10.42 38.40 15.30
N GLU A 213 -10.02 38.39 16.59
CA GLU A 213 -10.81 38.95 17.72
C GLU A 213 -10.29 40.31 18.19
N GLU A 214 -9.24 40.88 17.60
CA GLU A 214 -8.79 42.27 17.80
C GLU A 214 -9.24 43.19 16.62
#